data_598d6fffdda17d5a9dda782afe95ec79
#
_entry.id   598d6fffdda17d5a9dda782afe95ec79
#
_cell.length_a   1.000
_cell.length_b   1.000
_cell.length_c   1.000
_cell.angle_alpha   90.00
_cell.angle_beta   90.00
_cell.angle_gamma   90.00
#
_symmetry.space_group_name_H-M   'P 1'
#
loop_
_entity.id
_entity.type
_entity.pdbx_description
1 polymer ?
#
loop_
_entity_poly.entity_id
_entity_poly.type
_entity_poly.pdbx_seq_one_letter_code
_entity_poly.pdbx_strand_id
1 'polypeptide(L)'
;STTIQTLTEMGKTLVNADRASFWFWDKRKGEHWTIVALDHARITVPEGRGIVGASITTGETILIADAGADPRFDSSVDRSGGYDTRSVLCMPVTDSRGRVIGAYQAINKLNGDGTVGVFTEEDKKRLALAAVYCGKTLESYLLLSENQTDLTTKLRNRKGFYEYYNKRVLPYLIAHPVSVAMGDIDFFDITNQIYGSAGGDEVLRSIADLMLYHVEIDDEVIRWENDRFVLLLSGKTAQQAKQEIDDLRKTIEETVFTHRGHEIHVTMSFGICELDYEKSSDENLAFVETALQRAKEAGRNTVCIAEK
;
A
#
# COMPACT_ATOMS: atom_id res chain seq x y z
N SER A 1 -5.31 0.73 9.92
CA SER A 1 -5.74 2.13 10.14
C SER A 1 -6.41 2.30 11.51
N THR A 2 -7.25 1.38 11.95
CA THR A 2 -7.99 1.47 13.23
C THR A 2 -7.09 1.64 14.46
N THR A 3 -5.95 0.94 14.53
CA THR A 3 -5.05 1.01 15.70
C THR A 3 -4.36 2.37 15.83
N ILE A 4 -3.89 2.97 14.74
CA ILE A 4 -3.28 4.31 14.76
C ILE A 4 -4.33 5.37 15.15
N GLN A 5 -5.55 5.27 14.66
CA GLN A 5 -6.64 6.15 15.05
C GLN A 5 -6.94 6.06 16.56
N THR A 6 -7.02 4.84 17.08
CA THR A 6 -7.23 4.61 18.52
C THR A 6 -6.11 5.22 19.36
N LEU A 7 -4.84 5.00 18.96
CA LEU A 7 -3.69 5.59 19.65
C LEU A 7 -3.69 7.13 19.54
N THR A 8 -4.13 7.69 18.41
CA THR A 8 -4.27 9.13 18.22
C THR A 8 -5.31 9.72 19.16
N GLU A 9 -6.47 9.10 19.29
CA GLU A 9 -7.53 9.52 20.23
C GLU A 9 -7.12 9.35 21.69
N MET A 10 -6.42 8.28 22.04
CA MET A 10 -5.85 8.10 23.37
C MET A 10 -4.89 9.22 23.74
N GLY A 11 -3.96 9.56 22.86
CA GLY A 11 -3.01 10.66 23.10
C GLY A 11 -3.70 12.01 23.22
N LYS A 12 -4.71 12.27 22.37
CA LYS A 12 -5.58 13.46 22.50
C LYS A 12 -6.18 13.58 23.90
N THR A 13 -6.73 12.47 24.41
CA THR A 13 -7.33 12.41 25.74
C THR A 13 -6.28 12.61 26.85
N LEU A 14 -5.10 12.02 26.73
CA LEU A 14 -4.02 12.13 27.72
C LEU A 14 -3.55 13.57 27.96
N VAL A 15 -3.57 14.40 26.92
CA VAL A 15 -3.16 15.81 27.03
C VAL A 15 -4.32 16.79 27.02
N ASN A 16 -5.55 16.29 27.05
CA ASN A 16 -6.77 17.09 26.99
C ASN A 16 -6.76 18.09 25.83
N ALA A 17 -6.48 17.61 24.63
CA ALA A 17 -6.49 18.42 23.42
C ALA A 17 -7.87 18.36 22.73
N ASP A 18 -8.21 19.43 21.99
CA ASP A 18 -9.42 19.44 21.18
C ASP A 18 -9.30 18.49 19.97
N ARG A 19 -8.14 18.51 19.30
CA ARG A 19 -7.83 17.62 18.18
C ARG A 19 -6.45 17.01 18.30
N ALA A 20 -6.29 15.85 17.68
CA ALA A 20 -4.99 15.22 17.46
C ALA A 20 -4.92 14.54 16.10
N SER A 21 -3.74 14.45 15.55
CA SER A 21 -3.47 13.79 14.30
C SER A 21 -2.11 13.10 14.30
N PHE A 22 -2.01 12.01 13.59
CA PHE A 22 -0.76 11.35 13.32
C PHE A 22 -0.38 11.56 11.85
N TRP A 23 0.84 12.05 11.63
CA TRP A 23 1.38 12.35 10.31
C TRP A 23 2.46 11.36 9.93
N PHE A 24 2.31 10.75 8.77
CA PHE A 24 3.27 9.83 8.17
C PHE A 24 4.24 10.61 7.29
N TRP A 25 5.50 10.20 7.26
CA TRP A 25 6.50 10.74 6.36
C TRP A 25 6.78 9.77 5.21
N ASP A 26 6.34 10.11 4.01
CA ASP A 26 6.69 9.39 2.79
C ASP A 26 7.94 10.04 2.15
N LYS A 27 9.11 9.53 2.53
CA LYS A 27 10.41 10.00 2.03
C LYS A 27 10.58 9.87 0.52
N ARG A 28 9.92 8.88 -0.10
CA ARG A 28 10.04 8.63 -1.54
C ARG A 28 9.30 9.69 -2.35
N LYS A 29 8.18 10.16 -1.83
CA LYS A 29 7.35 11.18 -2.46
C LYS A 29 7.68 12.60 -2.01
N GLY A 30 8.50 12.75 -0.96
CA GLY A 30 8.79 14.06 -0.36
C GLY A 30 7.54 14.72 0.24
N GLU A 31 6.70 13.95 0.91
CA GLU A 31 5.42 14.43 1.46
C GLU A 31 5.14 13.90 2.87
N HIS A 32 4.35 14.67 3.62
CA HIS A 32 3.71 14.22 4.86
C HIS A 32 2.23 14.03 4.60
N TRP A 33 1.64 13.00 5.17
CA TRP A 33 0.22 12.74 5.02
C TRP A 33 -0.42 12.24 6.31
N THR A 34 -1.70 12.55 6.48
CA THR A 34 -2.54 12.04 7.57
C THR A 34 -3.90 11.59 7.04
N ILE A 35 -4.60 10.79 7.83
CA ILE A 35 -5.99 10.40 7.56
C ILE A 35 -6.86 11.13 8.57
N VAL A 36 -7.81 11.92 8.07
CA VAL A 36 -8.81 12.58 8.92
C VAL A 36 -9.86 11.56 9.36
N ALA A 37 -10.11 11.50 10.68
CA ALA A 37 -10.89 10.42 11.30
C ALA A 37 -12.34 10.31 10.81
N LEU A 38 -12.97 11.38 10.33
CA LEU A 38 -14.39 11.41 9.99
C LEU A 38 -14.71 11.02 8.55
N ASP A 39 -13.85 11.32 7.59
CA ASP A 39 -14.15 11.14 6.15
C ASP A 39 -13.22 10.16 5.44
N HIS A 40 -12.29 9.53 6.13
CA HIS A 40 -11.19 8.74 5.53
C HIS A 40 -10.41 9.51 4.44
N ALA A 41 -10.59 10.81 4.36
CA ALA A 41 -9.87 11.67 3.42
C ALA A 41 -8.39 11.77 3.83
N ARG A 42 -7.52 11.54 2.87
CA ARG A 42 -6.08 11.73 3.06
C ARG A 42 -5.73 13.20 2.81
N ILE A 43 -5.15 13.85 3.83
CA ILE A 43 -4.52 15.15 3.68
C ILE A 43 -3.04 14.94 3.43
N THR A 44 -2.50 15.59 2.41
CA THR A 44 -1.09 15.51 2.05
C THR A 44 -0.50 16.92 1.99
N VAL A 45 0.69 17.11 2.56
CA VAL A 45 1.45 18.36 2.52
C VAL A 45 2.89 18.07 2.06
N PRO A 46 3.54 18.99 1.34
CA PRO A 46 4.94 18.86 0.94
C PRO A 46 5.87 18.70 2.14
N GLU A 47 6.98 18.01 1.94
CA GLU A 47 8.03 17.82 2.96
C GLU A 47 8.54 19.16 3.49
N GLY A 48 8.76 19.21 4.81
CA GLY A 48 9.28 20.41 5.51
C GLY A 48 8.26 21.51 5.76
N ARG A 49 7.03 21.38 5.26
CA ARG A 49 6.00 22.41 5.41
C ARG A 49 5.24 22.30 6.74
N GLY A 50 4.99 23.43 7.37
CA GLY A 50 4.20 23.55 8.60
C GLY A 50 4.94 23.05 9.85
N ILE A 51 4.22 23.03 10.98
CA ILE A 51 4.75 22.60 12.29
C ILE A 51 5.18 21.11 12.23
N VAL A 52 4.39 20.29 11.59
CA VAL A 52 4.68 18.86 11.40
C VAL A 52 5.97 18.68 10.62
N GLY A 53 6.11 19.37 9.48
CA GLY A 53 7.31 19.31 8.67
C GLY A 53 8.56 19.77 9.43
N ALA A 54 8.45 20.85 10.22
CA ALA A 54 9.53 21.32 11.07
C ALA A 54 9.93 20.27 12.12
N SER A 55 8.97 19.66 12.82
CA SER A 55 9.24 18.63 13.85
C SER A 55 9.91 17.39 13.23
N ILE A 56 9.45 16.92 12.07
CA ILE A 56 10.03 15.78 11.38
C ILE A 56 11.46 16.08 10.92
N THR A 57 11.69 17.27 10.34
CA THR A 57 12.99 17.66 9.78
C THR A 57 14.04 17.85 10.86
N THR A 58 13.67 18.50 11.99
CA THR A 58 14.61 18.77 13.09
C THR A 58 14.76 17.60 14.05
N GLY A 59 13.77 16.70 14.09
CA GLY A 59 13.68 15.65 15.11
C GLY A 59 13.34 16.16 16.51
N GLU A 60 12.83 17.41 16.62
CA GLU A 60 12.55 18.07 17.89
C GLU A 60 11.05 18.17 18.16
N THR A 61 10.69 18.09 19.44
CA THR A 61 9.33 18.40 19.90
C THR A 61 9.12 19.91 19.89
N ILE A 62 8.02 20.34 19.29
CA ILE A 62 7.64 21.76 19.14
C ILE A 62 6.43 22.03 20.03
N LEU A 63 6.56 23.02 20.91
CA LEU A 63 5.52 23.49 21.81
C LEU A 63 5.22 24.94 21.47
N ILE A 64 3.96 25.23 21.07
CA ILE A 64 3.54 26.55 20.61
C ILE A 64 2.36 27.02 21.43
N ALA A 65 2.48 28.20 22.01
CA ALA A 65 1.42 28.85 22.77
C ALA A 65 0.41 29.60 21.89
N ASP A 66 0.91 30.20 20.81
CA ASP A 66 0.14 30.95 19.82
C ASP A 66 0.60 30.59 18.41
N ALA A 67 -0.17 29.74 17.73
CA ALA A 67 0.15 29.29 16.39
C ALA A 67 0.14 30.43 15.36
N GLY A 68 -0.72 31.42 15.53
CA GLY A 68 -0.80 32.56 14.63
C GLY A 68 0.44 33.44 14.65
N ALA A 69 1.22 33.43 15.73
CA ALA A 69 2.48 34.15 15.88
C ALA A 69 3.71 33.34 15.43
N ASP A 70 3.59 32.03 15.19
CA ASP A 70 4.70 31.18 14.78
C ASP A 70 4.86 31.18 13.25
N PRO A 71 6.03 31.56 12.72
CA PRO A 71 6.26 31.67 11.28
C PRO A 71 6.21 30.32 10.53
N ARG A 72 6.31 29.20 11.24
CA ARG A 72 6.21 27.83 10.67
C ARG A 72 4.76 27.41 10.48
N PHE A 73 3.79 28.08 11.13
CA PHE A 73 2.39 27.70 11.07
C PHE A 73 1.79 27.96 9.68
N ASP A 74 1.20 26.94 9.09
CA ASP A 74 0.48 27.04 7.82
C ASP A 74 -1.03 27.06 8.06
N SER A 75 -1.63 28.22 8.00
CA SER A 75 -3.06 28.41 8.22
C SER A 75 -3.94 27.96 7.05
N SER A 76 -3.36 27.43 5.97
CA SER A 76 -4.14 27.01 4.79
C SER A 76 -5.12 25.87 5.07
N VAL A 77 -4.73 24.93 5.95
CA VAL A 77 -5.57 23.80 6.36
C VAL A 77 -6.72 24.30 7.26
N ASP A 78 -6.45 25.21 8.19
CA ASP A 78 -7.46 25.79 9.08
C ASP A 78 -8.52 26.57 8.29
N ARG A 79 -8.08 27.39 7.34
CA ARG A 79 -8.98 28.19 6.49
C ARG A 79 -9.95 27.35 5.68
N SER A 80 -9.51 26.21 5.19
CA SER A 80 -10.36 25.28 4.43
C SER A 80 -11.40 24.56 5.30
N GLY A 81 -11.11 24.40 6.61
CA GLY A 81 -11.97 23.69 7.55
C GLY A 81 -12.72 24.57 8.58
N GLY A 82 -12.53 25.89 8.55
CA GLY A 82 -13.17 26.83 9.51
C GLY A 82 -12.72 26.61 10.95
N TYR A 83 -11.51 26.08 11.17
CA TYR A 83 -10.93 25.76 12.47
C TYR A 83 -9.94 26.85 12.89
N ASP A 84 -9.85 27.16 14.20
CA ASP A 84 -8.94 28.14 14.77
C ASP A 84 -7.89 27.44 15.63
N THR A 85 -6.73 27.15 15.05
CA THR A 85 -5.60 26.57 15.78
C THR A 85 -4.87 27.64 16.58
N ARG A 86 -4.81 27.48 17.91
CA ARG A 86 -4.13 28.41 18.83
C ARG A 86 -2.88 27.78 19.44
N SER A 87 -3.03 26.73 20.24
CA SER A 87 -1.88 26.04 20.85
C SER A 87 -1.60 24.71 20.17
N VAL A 88 -0.31 24.38 20.02
CA VAL A 88 0.15 23.16 19.33
C VAL A 88 1.22 22.47 20.17
N LEU A 89 1.10 21.14 20.28
CA LEU A 89 2.16 20.26 20.74
C LEU A 89 2.42 19.25 19.62
N CYS A 90 3.56 19.33 18.97
CA CYS A 90 3.97 18.44 17.89
C CYS A 90 5.27 17.74 18.25
N MET A 91 5.33 16.44 18.14
CA MET A 91 6.54 15.69 18.41
C MET A 91 6.83 14.65 17.32
N PRO A 92 8.13 14.42 17.02
CA PRO A 92 8.53 13.42 16.07
C PRO A 92 8.23 12.03 16.65
N VAL A 93 7.87 11.10 15.76
CA VAL A 93 7.71 9.69 16.09
C VAL A 93 8.83 8.93 15.42
N THR A 94 9.53 8.10 16.20
CA THR A 94 10.69 7.34 15.73
C THR A 94 10.43 5.85 15.70
N ASP A 95 11.17 5.16 14.81
CA ASP A 95 11.26 3.68 14.81
C ASP A 95 12.19 3.19 15.94
N SER A 96 12.35 1.86 16.06
CA SER A 96 13.23 1.22 17.05
C SER A 96 14.72 1.57 16.90
N ARG A 97 15.12 2.15 15.75
CA ARG A 97 16.48 2.59 15.44
C ARG A 97 16.67 4.10 15.66
N GLY A 98 15.65 4.79 16.20
CA GLY A 98 15.67 6.23 16.42
C GLY A 98 15.48 7.07 15.17
N ARG A 99 15.11 6.50 14.02
CA ARG A 99 14.86 7.25 12.79
C ARG A 99 13.45 7.81 12.80
N VAL A 100 13.30 9.09 12.47
CA VAL A 100 11.99 9.74 12.38
C VAL A 100 11.19 9.12 11.23
N ILE A 101 9.97 8.69 11.53
CA ILE A 101 9.03 8.05 10.58
C ILE A 101 7.71 8.82 10.44
N GLY A 102 7.50 9.84 11.28
CA GLY A 102 6.33 10.68 11.28
C GLY A 102 6.31 11.66 12.43
N ALA A 103 5.17 12.27 12.67
CA ALA A 103 4.94 13.14 13.81
C ALA A 103 3.55 12.94 14.42
N TYR A 104 3.45 13.15 15.73
CA TYR A 104 2.20 13.23 16.46
C TYR A 104 1.92 14.69 16.80
N GLN A 105 0.74 15.19 16.43
CA GLN A 105 0.34 16.58 16.66
C GLN A 105 -0.94 16.63 17.48
N ALA A 106 -0.94 17.34 18.60
CA ALA A 106 -2.10 17.73 19.39
C ALA A 106 -2.35 19.23 19.23
N ILE A 107 -3.59 19.63 19.10
CA ILE A 107 -4.02 20.99 18.79
C ILE A 107 -5.04 21.44 19.82
N ASN A 108 -4.88 22.68 20.30
CA ASN A 108 -5.77 23.36 21.23
C ASN A 108 -5.95 22.60 22.56
N LYS A 109 -5.05 22.87 23.51
CA LYS A 109 -5.18 22.41 24.90
C LYS A 109 -6.49 22.93 25.47
N LEU A 110 -7.32 22.04 26.01
CA LEU A 110 -8.55 22.42 26.70
C LEU A 110 -8.33 22.57 28.22
N ASN A 111 -8.71 23.70 28.77
CA ASN A 111 -8.79 23.91 30.20
C ASN A 111 -10.04 23.23 30.78
N GLY A 112 -10.12 23.13 32.12
CA GLY A 112 -11.27 22.52 32.80
C GLY A 112 -12.61 23.24 32.58
N ASP A 113 -12.57 24.52 32.16
CA ASP A 113 -13.72 25.33 31.78
C ASP A 113 -14.06 25.29 30.28
N GLY A 114 -13.31 24.48 29.50
CA GLY A 114 -13.49 24.33 28.05
C GLY A 114 -12.81 25.43 27.21
N THR A 115 -12.15 26.38 27.82
CA THR A 115 -11.36 27.39 27.07
C THR A 115 -10.06 26.80 26.55
N VAL A 116 -9.53 27.39 25.46
CA VAL A 116 -8.23 26.97 24.91
C VAL A 116 -7.10 27.53 25.75
N GLY A 117 -6.27 26.63 26.25
CA GLY A 117 -5.05 26.92 27.00
C GLY A 117 -3.78 26.59 26.21
N VAL A 118 -2.68 26.41 26.94
CA VAL A 118 -1.35 26.11 26.41
C VAL A 118 -0.89 24.75 26.93
N PHE A 119 -0.31 23.93 26.06
CA PHE A 119 0.31 22.67 26.48
C PHE A 119 1.51 22.91 27.40
N THR A 120 1.70 22.01 28.35
CA THR A 120 2.74 22.09 29.38
C THR A 120 3.85 21.06 29.11
N GLU A 121 4.97 21.17 29.85
CA GLU A 121 6.02 20.13 29.83
C GLU A 121 5.50 18.77 30.32
N GLU A 122 4.50 18.75 31.18
CA GLU A 122 3.85 17.50 31.58
C GLU A 122 3.02 16.88 30.44
N ASP A 123 2.30 17.70 29.67
CA ASP A 123 1.60 17.26 28.46
C ASP A 123 2.56 16.65 27.43
N LYS A 124 3.74 17.26 27.28
CA LYS A 124 4.81 16.73 26.42
C LYS A 124 5.25 15.33 26.85
N LYS A 125 5.44 15.09 28.15
CA LYS A 125 5.78 13.77 28.68
C LYS A 125 4.68 12.74 28.44
N ARG A 126 3.42 13.14 28.65
CA ARG A 126 2.26 12.27 28.44
C ARG A 126 2.09 11.90 26.96
N LEU A 127 2.20 12.87 26.07
CA LEU A 127 2.11 12.61 24.62
C LEU A 127 3.25 11.74 24.12
N ALA A 128 4.43 11.85 24.71
CA ALA A 128 5.58 11.00 24.36
C ALA A 128 5.31 9.51 24.51
N LEU A 129 4.50 9.10 25.49
CA LEU A 129 4.07 7.71 25.65
C LEU A 129 3.24 7.25 24.44
N ALA A 130 2.26 8.05 24.04
CA ALA A 130 1.43 7.74 22.86
C ALA A 130 2.30 7.70 21.59
N ALA A 131 3.24 8.63 21.44
CA ALA A 131 4.18 8.67 20.30
C ALA A 131 5.04 7.42 20.20
N VAL A 132 5.54 6.87 21.31
CA VAL A 132 6.30 5.61 21.33
C VAL A 132 5.44 4.44 20.85
N TYR A 133 4.20 4.32 21.31
CA TYR A 133 3.29 3.26 20.87
C TYR A 133 2.91 3.41 19.40
N CYS A 134 2.67 4.63 18.91
CA CYS A 134 2.44 4.91 17.50
C CYS A 134 3.65 4.49 16.65
N GLY A 135 4.87 4.81 17.10
CA GLY A 135 6.11 4.44 16.42
C GLY A 135 6.26 2.93 16.25
N LYS A 136 6.10 2.17 17.34
CA LYS A 136 6.15 0.70 17.32
C LYS A 136 5.08 0.07 16.43
N THR A 137 3.86 0.59 16.50
CA THR A 137 2.75 0.08 15.69
C THR A 137 2.98 0.37 14.20
N LEU A 138 3.46 1.57 13.88
CA LEU A 138 3.77 1.95 12.51
C LEU A 138 4.96 1.15 11.96
N GLU A 139 6.02 0.98 12.73
CA GLU A 139 7.17 0.14 12.33
C GLU A 139 6.73 -1.29 12.04
N SER A 140 5.91 -1.89 12.91
CA SER A 140 5.37 -3.22 12.69
C SER A 140 4.52 -3.28 11.41
N TYR A 141 3.69 -2.26 11.17
CA TYR A 141 2.87 -2.17 9.95
C TYR A 141 3.73 -2.05 8.69
N LEU A 142 4.77 -1.21 8.72
CA LEU A 142 5.70 -1.05 7.59
C LEU A 142 6.47 -2.33 7.31
N LEU A 143 6.99 -2.99 8.34
CA LEU A 143 7.67 -4.29 8.22
C LEU A 143 6.74 -5.38 7.65
N LEU A 144 5.48 -5.40 8.09
CA LEU A 144 4.48 -6.32 7.54
C LEU A 144 4.15 -6.01 6.09
N SER A 145 4.01 -4.74 5.73
CA SER A 145 3.72 -4.32 4.35
C SER A 145 4.91 -4.55 3.41
N GLU A 146 6.13 -4.31 3.85
CA GLU A 146 7.35 -4.66 3.11
C GLU A 146 7.46 -6.17 2.88
N ASN A 147 7.05 -7.00 3.87
CA ASN A 147 7.00 -8.46 3.74
C ASN A 147 5.87 -8.98 2.83
N GLN A 148 4.93 -8.11 2.40
CA GLN A 148 3.81 -8.47 1.53
C GLN A 148 3.99 -7.97 0.10
N THR A 149 5.11 -7.30 -0.19
CA THR A 149 5.40 -6.67 -1.47
C THR A 149 6.64 -7.30 -2.10
N ASP A 150 6.58 -7.56 -3.40
CA ASP A 150 7.74 -7.96 -4.20
C ASP A 150 8.69 -6.78 -4.43
N LEU A 151 9.97 -6.97 -4.21
CA LEU A 151 10.95 -5.89 -4.30
C LEU A 151 11.21 -5.41 -5.73
N THR A 152 11.09 -6.29 -6.70
CA THR A 152 11.38 -5.99 -8.12
C THR A 152 10.21 -5.28 -8.78
N THR A 153 9.01 -5.82 -8.67
CA THR A 153 7.81 -5.34 -9.36
C THR A 153 6.96 -4.37 -8.53
N LYS A 154 7.16 -4.33 -7.20
CA LYS A 154 6.34 -3.58 -6.23
C LYS A 154 4.89 -4.08 -6.12
N LEU A 155 4.55 -5.15 -6.81
CA LEU A 155 3.27 -5.83 -6.66
C LEU A 155 3.16 -6.50 -5.28
N ARG A 156 1.95 -6.85 -4.89
CA ARG A 156 1.73 -7.77 -3.77
C ARG A 156 2.47 -9.09 -4.05
N ASN A 157 3.12 -9.65 -3.04
CA ASN A 157 3.78 -10.96 -3.14
C ASN A 157 2.85 -12.10 -2.71
N ARG A 158 3.34 -13.34 -2.78
CA ARG A 158 2.59 -14.53 -2.40
C ARG A 158 2.04 -14.46 -0.97
N LYS A 159 2.79 -13.93 0.00
CA LYS A 159 2.32 -13.77 1.38
C LYS A 159 1.18 -12.76 1.47
N GLY A 160 1.30 -11.65 0.75
CA GLY A 160 0.26 -10.64 0.65
C GLY A 160 -1.01 -11.14 -0.04
N PHE A 161 -0.90 -12.10 -0.97
CA PHE A 161 -2.04 -12.76 -1.60
C PHE A 161 -2.97 -13.40 -0.57
N TYR A 162 -2.46 -14.21 0.35
CA TYR A 162 -3.29 -14.93 1.34
C TYR A 162 -4.06 -13.97 2.26
N GLU A 163 -3.42 -12.87 2.66
CA GLU A 163 -4.11 -11.84 3.45
C GLU A 163 -5.21 -11.14 2.65
N TYR A 164 -4.92 -10.77 1.40
CA TYR A 164 -5.90 -10.16 0.50
C TYR A 164 -7.06 -11.12 0.21
N TYR A 165 -6.76 -12.37 -0.10
CA TYR A 165 -7.74 -13.41 -0.37
C TYR A 165 -8.73 -13.56 0.79
N ASN A 166 -8.22 -13.70 2.02
CA ASN A 166 -9.07 -13.88 3.20
C ASN A 166 -9.88 -12.63 3.55
N LYS A 167 -9.30 -11.43 3.41
CA LYS A 167 -9.95 -10.18 3.82
C LYS A 167 -10.87 -9.57 2.76
N ARG A 168 -10.62 -9.82 1.47
CA ARG A 168 -11.34 -9.18 0.37
C ARG A 168 -12.04 -10.18 -0.54
N VAL A 169 -11.34 -11.23 -0.97
CA VAL A 169 -11.88 -12.16 -1.97
C VAL A 169 -12.95 -13.05 -1.37
N LEU A 170 -12.70 -13.70 -0.24
CA LEU A 170 -13.66 -14.61 0.39
C LEU A 170 -15.01 -13.95 0.70
N PRO A 171 -15.08 -12.77 1.33
CA PRO A 171 -16.36 -12.11 1.57
C PRO A 171 -17.08 -11.71 0.28
N TYR A 172 -16.36 -11.32 -0.75
CA TYR A 172 -16.92 -10.94 -2.05
C TYR A 172 -17.45 -12.14 -2.83
N LEU A 173 -16.73 -13.26 -2.76
CA LEU A 173 -17.08 -14.52 -3.46
C LEU A 173 -18.43 -15.12 -3.03
N ILE A 174 -18.95 -14.74 -1.86
CA ILE A 174 -20.26 -15.19 -1.39
C ILE A 174 -21.40 -14.78 -2.35
N ALA A 175 -21.29 -13.59 -2.95
CA ALA A 175 -22.35 -12.99 -3.76
C ALA A 175 -21.95 -12.77 -5.23
N HIS A 176 -20.67 -12.82 -5.55
CA HIS A 176 -20.16 -12.48 -6.87
C HIS A 176 -19.10 -13.48 -7.33
N PRO A 177 -19.04 -13.81 -8.64
CA PRO A 177 -17.97 -14.66 -9.16
C PRO A 177 -16.62 -13.94 -9.02
N VAL A 178 -15.58 -14.71 -8.80
CA VAL A 178 -14.18 -14.26 -8.86
C VAL A 178 -13.39 -15.34 -9.59
N SER A 179 -12.60 -14.94 -10.56
CA SER A 179 -11.69 -15.84 -11.24
C SER A 179 -10.25 -15.55 -10.87
N VAL A 180 -9.43 -16.59 -10.82
CA VAL A 180 -7.98 -16.48 -10.65
C VAL A 180 -7.30 -16.89 -11.95
N ALA A 181 -6.36 -16.06 -12.41
CA ALA A 181 -5.46 -16.39 -13.48
C ALA A 181 -4.04 -16.55 -12.92
N MET A 182 -3.33 -17.56 -13.39
CA MET A 182 -1.91 -17.78 -13.07
C MET A 182 -1.13 -17.82 -14.37
N GLY A 183 -0.10 -17.00 -14.49
CA GLY A 183 0.69 -16.87 -15.70
C GLY A 183 2.18 -16.94 -15.44
N ASP A 184 2.91 -17.64 -16.31
CA ASP A 184 4.37 -17.69 -16.34
C ASP A 184 4.89 -17.08 -17.63
N ILE A 185 6.02 -16.38 -17.56
CA ILE A 185 6.74 -15.90 -18.75
C ILE A 185 7.38 -17.10 -19.44
N ASP A 186 7.06 -17.29 -20.70
CA ASP A 186 7.60 -18.40 -21.48
C ASP A 186 9.11 -18.22 -21.69
N PHE A 187 9.89 -19.26 -21.39
CA PHE A 187 11.35 -19.30 -21.56
C PHE A 187 12.10 -18.19 -20.82
N PHE A 188 11.64 -17.77 -19.65
CA PHE A 188 12.24 -16.67 -18.89
C PHE A 188 13.70 -16.94 -18.47
N ASP A 189 14.04 -18.20 -18.21
CA ASP A 189 15.42 -18.65 -17.96
C ASP A 189 16.35 -18.31 -19.14
N ILE A 190 15.90 -18.51 -20.38
CA ILE A 190 16.63 -18.14 -21.59
C ILE A 190 16.79 -16.61 -21.67
N THR A 191 15.74 -15.85 -21.36
CA THR A 191 15.82 -14.38 -21.29
C THR A 191 16.89 -13.94 -20.30
N ASN A 192 16.95 -14.53 -19.12
CA ASN A 192 17.98 -14.24 -18.12
C ASN A 192 19.38 -14.67 -18.57
N GLN A 193 19.52 -15.77 -19.30
CA GLN A 193 20.81 -16.22 -19.85
C GLN A 193 21.36 -15.24 -20.90
N ILE A 194 20.50 -14.69 -21.74
CA ILE A 194 20.91 -13.80 -22.85
C ILE A 194 21.16 -12.38 -22.32
N TYR A 195 20.27 -11.83 -21.49
CA TYR A 195 20.27 -10.41 -21.10
C TYR A 195 20.72 -10.18 -19.65
N GLY A 196 21.05 -11.24 -18.91
CA GLY A 196 21.37 -11.20 -17.50
C GLY A 196 20.14 -10.97 -16.62
N SER A 197 20.33 -11.10 -15.30
CA SER A 197 19.25 -10.87 -14.32
C SER A 197 18.66 -9.47 -14.38
N ALA A 198 19.48 -8.47 -14.68
CA ALA A 198 19.02 -7.08 -14.83
C ALA A 198 18.06 -6.91 -16.02
N GLY A 199 18.29 -7.62 -17.13
CA GLY A 199 17.38 -7.64 -18.27
C GLY A 199 16.07 -8.36 -17.94
N GLY A 200 16.15 -9.49 -17.25
CA GLY A 200 14.97 -10.19 -16.74
C GLY A 200 14.14 -9.35 -15.76
N ASP A 201 14.79 -8.63 -14.84
CA ASP A 201 14.12 -7.73 -13.92
C ASP A 201 13.38 -6.58 -14.63
N GLU A 202 13.95 -6.08 -15.74
CA GLU A 202 13.29 -5.05 -16.56
C GLU A 202 12.02 -5.60 -17.22
N VAL A 203 12.11 -6.81 -17.81
CA VAL A 203 10.95 -7.50 -18.38
C VAL A 203 9.87 -7.72 -17.31
N LEU A 204 10.25 -8.18 -16.12
CA LEU A 204 9.31 -8.39 -15.01
C LEU A 204 8.59 -7.11 -14.59
N ARG A 205 9.32 -5.98 -14.47
CA ARG A 205 8.71 -4.68 -14.14
C ARG A 205 7.75 -4.22 -15.23
N SER A 206 8.17 -4.31 -16.48
CA SER A 206 7.33 -3.89 -17.61
C SER A 206 6.07 -4.74 -17.75
N ILE A 207 6.15 -6.06 -17.53
CA ILE A 207 4.97 -6.94 -17.49
C ILE A 207 4.05 -6.57 -16.32
N ALA A 208 4.59 -6.30 -15.14
CA ALA A 208 3.79 -5.85 -14.00
C ALA A 208 3.03 -4.55 -14.32
N ASP A 209 3.67 -3.58 -14.97
CA ASP A 209 3.04 -2.33 -15.38
C ASP A 209 1.94 -2.57 -16.42
N LEU A 210 2.17 -3.45 -17.41
CA LEU A 210 1.15 -3.84 -18.39
C LEU A 210 -0.06 -4.51 -17.73
N MET A 211 0.17 -5.40 -16.77
CA MET A 211 -0.91 -6.06 -16.02
C MET A 211 -1.74 -5.03 -15.22
N LEU A 212 -1.06 -4.12 -14.49
CA LEU A 212 -1.73 -3.07 -13.72
C LEU A 212 -2.53 -2.10 -14.60
N TYR A 213 -2.07 -1.84 -15.82
CA TYR A 213 -2.80 -1.00 -16.77
C TYR A 213 -4.03 -1.71 -17.35
N HIS A 214 -3.96 -3.04 -17.47
CA HIS A 214 -4.99 -3.85 -18.13
C HIS A 214 -6.15 -4.22 -17.20
N VAL A 215 -5.88 -4.44 -15.90
CA VAL A 215 -6.89 -4.86 -14.91
C VAL A 215 -7.74 -3.69 -14.41
N GLU A 216 -8.93 -4.01 -13.89
CA GLU A 216 -9.83 -3.04 -13.28
C GLU A 216 -9.42 -2.71 -11.83
N ILE A 217 -10.03 -1.66 -11.26
CA ILE A 217 -9.68 -1.15 -9.93
C ILE A 217 -9.93 -2.15 -8.79
N ASP A 218 -10.88 -3.05 -8.97
CA ASP A 218 -11.24 -4.07 -7.97
C ASP A 218 -10.49 -5.40 -8.18
N ASP A 219 -9.64 -5.47 -9.20
CA ASP A 219 -8.79 -6.62 -9.48
C ASP A 219 -7.45 -6.46 -8.71
N GLU A 220 -6.74 -7.57 -8.53
CA GLU A 220 -5.45 -7.57 -7.85
C GLU A 220 -4.41 -8.33 -8.67
N VAL A 221 -3.21 -7.77 -8.78
CA VAL A 221 -2.07 -8.39 -9.46
C VAL A 221 -1.01 -8.74 -8.42
N ILE A 222 -0.57 -9.99 -8.43
CA ILE A 222 0.36 -10.56 -7.46
C ILE A 222 1.59 -11.11 -8.18
N ARG A 223 2.79 -10.80 -7.69
CA ARG A 223 4.00 -11.51 -8.03
C ARG A 223 4.09 -12.78 -7.19
N TRP A 224 3.92 -13.95 -7.83
CA TRP A 224 3.83 -15.19 -7.09
C TRP A 224 5.19 -15.75 -6.71
N GLU A 225 6.02 -16.00 -7.70
CA GLU A 225 7.42 -16.44 -7.55
C GLU A 225 8.14 -16.39 -8.90
N ASN A 226 9.45 -16.22 -8.92
CA ASN A 226 10.29 -16.20 -10.13
C ASN A 226 9.70 -15.36 -11.28
N ASP A 227 9.18 -16.01 -12.30
CA ASP A 227 8.53 -15.44 -13.49
C ASP A 227 6.99 -15.57 -13.47
N ARG A 228 6.42 -16.00 -12.33
CA ARG A 228 5.01 -16.28 -12.15
C ARG A 228 4.24 -15.12 -11.55
N PHE A 229 3.10 -14.82 -12.17
CA PHE A 229 2.13 -13.83 -11.70
C PHE A 229 0.78 -14.49 -11.44
N VAL A 230 0.03 -13.93 -10.49
CA VAL A 230 -1.37 -14.31 -10.21
C VAL A 230 -2.23 -13.07 -10.29
N LEU A 231 -3.36 -13.16 -10.98
CA LEU A 231 -4.36 -12.11 -11.08
C LEU A 231 -5.66 -12.61 -10.46
N LEU A 232 -6.25 -11.80 -9.60
CA LEU A 232 -7.58 -12.02 -9.04
C LEU A 232 -8.54 -11.06 -9.74
N LEU A 233 -9.49 -11.61 -10.48
CA LEU A 233 -10.42 -10.89 -11.35
C LEU A 233 -11.81 -10.89 -10.73
N SER A 234 -12.19 -9.79 -10.12
CA SER A 234 -13.41 -9.61 -9.35
C SER A 234 -14.62 -9.46 -10.26
N GLY A 235 -15.75 -10.11 -9.91
CA GLY A 235 -16.99 -10.04 -10.68
C GLY A 235 -16.97 -10.80 -12.02
N LYS A 236 -15.93 -11.60 -12.29
CA LYS A 236 -15.74 -12.26 -13.59
C LYS A 236 -15.82 -13.78 -13.48
N THR A 237 -16.62 -14.38 -14.35
CA THR A 237 -16.63 -15.84 -14.56
C THR A 237 -15.34 -16.27 -15.25
N ALA A 238 -15.05 -17.58 -15.24
CA ALA A 238 -13.86 -18.12 -15.93
C ALA A 238 -13.82 -17.76 -17.43
N GLN A 239 -14.98 -17.71 -18.09
CA GLN A 239 -15.05 -17.37 -19.51
C GLN A 239 -14.77 -15.88 -19.78
N GLN A 240 -15.29 -15.00 -18.92
CA GLN A 240 -15.00 -13.56 -19.00
C GLN A 240 -13.52 -13.29 -18.71
N ALA A 241 -12.99 -13.92 -17.67
CA ALA A 241 -11.57 -13.83 -17.32
C ALA A 241 -10.67 -14.35 -18.47
N LYS A 242 -11.06 -15.43 -19.14
CA LYS A 242 -10.31 -15.94 -20.30
C LYS A 242 -10.17 -14.92 -21.41
N GLN A 243 -11.25 -14.21 -21.73
CA GLN A 243 -11.22 -13.18 -22.77
C GLN A 243 -10.25 -12.06 -22.40
N GLU A 244 -10.35 -11.54 -21.19
CA GLU A 244 -9.48 -10.46 -20.69
C GLU A 244 -8.02 -10.88 -20.63
N ILE A 245 -7.73 -12.06 -20.11
CA ILE A 245 -6.37 -12.59 -20.02
C ILE A 245 -5.78 -12.90 -21.41
N ASP A 246 -6.59 -13.35 -22.38
CA ASP A 246 -6.10 -13.55 -23.76
C ASP A 246 -5.76 -12.20 -24.43
N ASP A 247 -6.51 -11.15 -24.16
CA ASP A 247 -6.18 -9.80 -24.63
C ASP A 247 -4.90 -9.26 -23.98
N LEU A 248 -4.72 -9.48 -22.67
CA LEU A 248 -3.45 -9.18 -21.98
C LEU A 248 -2.28 -9.99 -22.57
N ARG A 249 -2.45 -11.29 -22.80
CA ARG A 249 -1.46 -12.16 -23.39
C ARG A 249 -0.99 -11.64 -24.76
N LYS A 250 -1.94 -11.24 -25.63
CA LYS A 250 -1.63 -10.63 -26.93
C LYS A 250 -0.87 -9.32 -26.80
N THR A 251 -1.29 -8.47 -25.86
CA THR A 251 -0.59 -7.21 -25.57
C THR A 251 0.86 -7.47 -25.17
N ILE A 252 1.12 -8.48 -24.35
CA ILE A 252 2.48 -8.86 -23.93
C ILE A 252 3.27 -9.39 -25.15
N GLU A 253 2.67 -10.25 -25.97
CA GLU A 253 3.31 -10.81 -27.17
C GLU A 253 3.71 -9.72 -28.17
N GLU A 254 2.89 -8.69 -28.34
CA GLU A 254 3.12 -7.57 -29.27
C GLU A 254 4.05 -6.51 -28.69
N THR A 255 4.32 -6.53 -27.38
CA THR A 255 5.15 -5.52 -26.72
C THR A 255 6.64 -5.81 -26.94
N VAL A 256 7.36 -4.78 -27.37
CA VAL A 256 8.82 -4.81 -27.45
C VAL A 256 9.37 -4.25 -26.14
N PHE A 257 9.94 -5.12 -25.32
CA PHE A 257 10.66 -4.73 -24.12
C PHE A 257 12.07 -4.30 -24.48
N THR A 258 12.67 -3.42 -23.70
CA THR A 258 14.02 -2.92 -24.01
C THR A 258 14.92 -2.98 -22.78
N HIS A 259 16.16 -3.43 -23.00
CA HIS A 259 17.19 -3.37 -21.97
C HIS A 259 18.55 -3.01 -22.61
N ARG A 260 19.16 -1.92 -22.18
CA ARG A 260 20.47 -1.42 -22.69
C ARG A 260 20.55 -1.34 -24.21
N GLY A 261 19.45 -0.92 -24.87
CA GLY A 261 19.36 -0.78 -26.31
C GLY A 261 19.08 -2.10 -27.07
N HIS A 262 18.90 -3.21 -26.38
CA HIS A 262 18.46 -4.48 -26.97
C HIS A 262 16.95 -4.62 -26.87
N GLU A 263 16.33 -5.09 -27.93
CA GLU A 263 14.92 -5.47 -27.95
C GLU A 263 14.75 -6.88 -27.40
N ILE A 264 13.76 -7.06 -26.53
CA ILE A 264 13.43 -8.34 -25.90
C ILE A 264 11.96 -8.64 -26.20
N HIS A 265 11.70 -9.82 -26.72
CA HIS A 265 10.35 -10.33 -26.96
C HIS A 265 10.10 -11.53 -26.06
N VAL A 266 8.97 -11.52 -25.38
CA VAL A 266 8.51 -12.64 -24.53
C VAL A 266 7.03 -12.90 -24.76
N THR A 267 6.61 -14.11 -24.47
CA THR A 267 5.21 -14.48 -24.39
C THR A 267 4.89 -15.00 -23.00
N MET A 268 3.62 -15.15 -22.68
CA MET A 268 3.16 -15.74 -21.44
C MET A 268 2.11 -16.82 -21.68
N SER A 269 2.15 -17.84 -20.85
CA SER A 269 1.12 -18.87 -20.76
C SER A 269 0.31 -18.67 -19.51
N PHE A 270 -1.01 -18.87 -19.59
CA PHE A 270 -1.93 -18.66 -18.46
C PHE A 270 -2.87 -19.86 -18.25
N GLY A 271 -3.11 -20.14 -16.97
CA GLY A 271 -4.22 -20.96 -16.52
C GLY A 271 -5.27 -20.09 -15.82
N ILE A 272 -6.53 -20.44 -15.94
CA ILE A 272 -7.65 -19.76 -15.29
C ILE A 272 -8.54 -20.74 -14.57
N CYS A 273 -9.01 -20.36 -13.39
CA CYS A 273 -10.03 -21.08 -12.63
C CYS A 273 -11.01 -20.06 -12.03
N GLU A 274 -12.30 -20.31 -12.14
CA GLU A 274 -13.30 -19.63 -11.34
C GLU A 274 -13.25 -20.18 -9.92
N LEU A 275 -13.12 -19.31 -8.92
CA LEU A 275 -13.00 -19.71 -7.52
C LEU A 275 -14.27 -20.41 -7.03
N ASP A 276 -14.07 -21.46 -6.25
CA ASP A 276 -15.11 -22.18 -5.56
C ASP A 276 -15.06 -21.81 -4.08
N TYR A 277 -16.15 -21.23 -3.56
CA TYR A 277 -16.25 -20.82 -2.16
C TYR A 277 -16.11 -21.97 -1.17
N GLU A 278 -16.53 -23.19 -1.58
CA GLU A 278 -16.45 -24.39 -0.73
C GLU A 278 -15.03 -24.97 -0.62
N LYS A 279 -14.10 -24.48 -1.46
CA LYS A 279 -12.71 -24.91 -1.49
C LYS A 279 -11.79 -23.90 -0.81
N SER A 280 -10.71 -24.39 -0.22
CA SER A 280 -9.63 -23.54 0.27
C SER A 280 -8.95 -22.78 -0.88
N SER A 281 -8.21 -21.71 -0.55
CA SER A 281 -7.39 -20.99 -1.52
C SER A 281 -6.38 -21.91 -2.22
N ASP A 282 -5.77 -22.84 -1.48
CA ASP A 282 -4.77 -23.75 -2.04
C ASP A 282 -5.38 -24.78 -2.98
N GLU A 283 -6.58 -25.30 -2.67
CA GLU A 283 -7.32 -26.19 -3.59
C GLU A 283 -7.71 -25.46 -4.88
N ASN A 284 -8.20 -24.22 -4.78
CA ASN A 284 -8.50 -23.40 -5.95
C ASN A 284 -7.22 -23.11 -6.78
N LEU A 285 -6.11 -22.81 -6.13
CA LEU A 285 -4.83 -22.58 -6.80
C LEU A 285 -4.30 -23.84 -7.49
N ALA A 286 -4.51 -25.04 -6.94
CA ALA A 286 -4.10 -26.28 -7.58
C ALA A 286 -4.82 -26.49 -8.93
N PHE A 287 -6.09 -26.12 -9.05
CA PHE A 287 -6.81 -26.17 -10.32
C PHE A 287 -6.23 -25.22 -11.36
N VAL A 288 -5.92 -23.97 -10.96
CA VAL A 288 -5.34 -22.99 -11.88
C VAL A 288 -3.92 -23.37 -12.31
N GLU A 289 -3.15 -23.96 -11.42
CA GLU A 289 -1.80 -24.47 -11.73
C GLU A 289 -1.83 -25.61 -12.76
N THR A 290 -2.79 -26.54 -12.63
CA THR A 290 -3.02 -27.59 -13.62
C THR A 290 -3.40 -27.00 -14.99
N ALA A 291 -4.25 -25.97 -15.02
CA ALA A 291 -4.60 -25.30 -16.26
C ALA A 291 -3.41 -24.57 -16.90
N LEU A 292 -2.55 -23.94 -16.10
CA LEU A 292 -1.31 -23.33 -16.57
C LEU A 292 -0.36 -24.37 -17.17
N GLN A 293 -0.21 -25.52 -16.53
CA GLN A 293 0.61 -26.59 -17.06
C GLN A 293 0.08 -27.08 -18.42
N ARG A 294 -1.23 -27.22 -18.57
CA ARG A 294 -1.86 -27.56 -19.88
C ARG A 294 -1.57 -26.49 -20.95
N ALA A 295 -1.60 -25.19 -20.58
CA ALA A 295 -1.23 -24.12 -21.51
C ALA A 295 0.20 -24.26 -22.01
N LYS A 296 1.14 -24.60 -21.13
CA LYS A 296 2.53 -24.85 -21.50
C LYS A 296 2.71 -26.08 -22.40
N GLU A 297 1.97 -27.16 -22.13
CA GLU A 297 1.99 -28.38 -22.92
C GLU A 297 1.33 -28.20 -24.29
N ALA A 298 0.33 -27.32 -24.40
CA ALA A 298 -0.34 -26.98 -25.66
C ALA A 298 0.48 -26.11 -26.61
N GLY A 299 1.73 -25.81 -26.26
CA GLY A 299 2.66 -25.04 -27.11
C GLY A 299 3.01 -23.66 -26.56
N ARG A 300 2.60 -23.34 -25.34
CA ARG A 300 2.79 -22.01 -24.67
C ARG A 300 2.01 -20.89 -25.36
N ASN A 301 2.25 -19.64 -24.93
CA ASN A 301 1.59 -18.45 -25.47
C ASN A 301 0.07 -18.64 -25.67
N THR A 302 -0.59 -19.14 -24.66
CA THR A 302 -2.02 -19.47 -24.70
C THR A 302 -2.65 -19.43 -23.32
N VAL A 303 -3.98 -19.47 -23.29
CA VAL A 303 -4.80 -19.43 -22.06
C VAL A 303 -5.68 -20.69 -21.98
N CYS A 304 -5.56 -21.44 -20.89
CA CYS A 304 -6.39 -22.61 -20.61
C CYS A 304 -7.28 -22.39 -19.37
N ILE A 305 -8.53 -22.80 -19.43
CA ILE A 305 -9.44 -22.85 -18.28
C ILE A 305 -9.31 -24.21 -17.59
N ALA A 306 -9.28 -24.21 -16.25
CA ALA A 306 -9.30 -25.43 -15.46
C ALA A 306 -10.60 -26.21 -15.69
N GLU A 307 -10.50 -27.51 -15.86
CA GLU A 307 -11.61 -28.43 -15.83
C GLU A 307 -11.90 -28.78 -14.35
N LYS A 308 -13.15 -28.52 -13.89
CA LYS A 308 -13.59 -28.86 -12.52
C LYS A 308 -14.09 -30.29 -12.47
#